data_dbf6b27124083dbd1b12450679ea1d33
#
_entry.id   dbf6b27124083dbd1b12450679ea1d33
#
_cell.length_a   1.000
_cell.length_b   1.000
_cell.length_c   1.000
_cell.angle_alpha   90.00
_cell.angle_beta   90.00
_cell.angle_gamma   90.00
#
_symmetry.space_group_name_H-M   'P 1'
#
loop_
_entity.id
_entity.type
_entity.pdbx_description
1 polymer ?
#
loop_
_entity_poly.entity_id
_entity_poly.type
_entity_poly.pdbx_seq_one_letter_code
_entity_poly.pdbx_strand_id
1 'polypeptide(L)'
;MLSANLFANLPPQLPAELVQTLMESPHVRIERIVSHGHASPAGFWYDQPQAEWVLLLRGAARLKLADENGLVELNPGDFINLAPHQRHRVEWTTPAEPTIWLAVFYGELT
;
A
#
# COMPACT_ATOMS: atom_id res chain seq x y z
N MET A 1 12.73 20.21 -11.16
CA MET A 1 11.52 19.41 -11.38
C MET A 1 11.86 17.94 -11.37
N LEU A 2 11.03 17.14 -10.73
CA LEU A 2 11.14 15.68 -10.77
C LEU A 2 9.98 15.14 -11.61
N SER A 3 10.28 14.23 -12.53
CA SER A 3 9.26 13.60 -13.37
C SER A 3 9.58 12.11 -13.51
N ALA A 4 8.58 11.27 -13.26
CA ALA A 4 8.73 9.82 -13.32
C ALA A 4 7.39 9.18 -13.66
N ASN A 5 7.40 7.87 -13.82
CA ASN A 5 6.20 7.09 -14.14
C ASN A 5 6.02 5.97 -13.12
N LEU A 6 4.82 5.87 -12.55
CA LEU A 6 4.53 4.88 -11.51
C LEU A 6 4.63 3.43 -12.01
N PHE A 7 4.53 3.22 -13.32
CA PHE A 7 4.62 1.88 -13.91
C PHE A 7 6.02 1.54 -14.41
N ALA A 8 6.97 2.48 -14.32
CA ALA A 8 8.31 2.28 -14.84
C ALA A 8 9.25 1.69 -13.79
N ASN A 9 10.34 1.10 -14.27
CA ASN A 9 11.44 0.62 -13.42
C ASN A 9 10.98 -0.37 -12.35
N LEU A 10 10.14 -1.34 -12.76
CA LEU A 10 9.74 -2.42 -11.89
C LEU A 10 10.86 -3.46 -11.84
N PRO A 11 11.37 -3.80 -10.64
CA PRO A 11 12.40 -4.84 -10.53
C PRO A 11 11.88 -6.18 -11.06
N PRO A 12 12.72 -6.97 -11.78
CA PRO A 12 12.30 -8.26 -12.30
C PRO A 12 12.06 -9.30 -11.20
N GLN A 13 12.68 -9.12 -10.04
CA GLN A 13 12.50 -9.98 -8.89
C GLN A 13 12.39 -9.14 -7.64
N LEU A 14 11.45 -9.52 -6.78
CA LEU A 14 11.21 -8.85 -5.51
C LEU A 14 11.26 -9.89 -4.39
N PRO A 15 12.40 -10.01 -3.67
CA PRO A 15 12.45 -10.91 -2.50
C PRO A 15 11.58 -10.39 -1.35
N ALA A 16 11.30 -9.09 -1.34
CA ALA A 16 10.42 -8.45 -0.39
C ALA A 16 9.66 -7.35 -1.08
N GLU A 17 8.59 -6.86 -0.46
CA GLU A 17 7.83 -5.72 -0.94
C GLU A 17 8.76 -4.50 -1.08
N LEU A 18 8.64 -3.79 -2.21
CA LEU A 18 9.41 -2.59 -2.47
C LEU A 18 8.60 -1.36 -2.05
N VAL A 19 9.17 -0.51 -1.20
CA VAL A 19 8.56 0.74 -0.77
C VAL A 19 9.47 1.90 -1.16
N GLN A 20 8.95 2.84 -1.94
CA GLN A 20 9.70 3.99 -2.44
C GLN A 20 8.98 5.27 -2.10
N THR A 21 9.63 6.17 -1.38
CA THR A 21 9.08 7.51 -1.11
C THR A 21 9.22 8.36 -2.36
N LEU A 22 8.10 8.86 -2.85
CA LEU A 22 8.04 9.71 -4.05
C LEU A 22 8.12 11.18 -3.70
N MET A 23 7.48 11.57 -2.61
CA MET A 23 7.45 12.96 -2.15
C MET A 23 7.15 12.96 -0.65
N GLU A 24 7.74 13.91 0.06
CA GLU A 24 7.53 14.04 1.49
C GLU A 24 7.57 15.51 1.89
N SER A 25 6.64 15.88 2.77
CA SER A 25 6.58 17.19 3.41
C SER A 25 6.12 17.00 4.85
N PRO A 26 6.04 18.07 5.69
CA PRO A 26 5.66 17.89 7.10
C PRO A 26 4.30 17.23 7.33
N HIS A 27 3.37 17.31 6.38
CA HIS A 27 2.00 16.83 6.57
C HIS A 27 1.55 15.79 5.54
N VAL A 28 2.43 15.40 4.62
CA VAL A 28 2.10 14.41 3.60
C VAL A 28 3.34 13.62 3.17
N ARG A 29 3.14 12.31 2.95
CA ARG A 29 4.16 11.44 2.36
C ARG A 29 3.48 10.58 1.32
N ILE A 30 4.04 10.56 0.11
CA ILE A 30 3.53 9.77 -1.00
C ILE A 30 4.53 8.67 -1.32
N GLU A 31 4.05 7.42 -1.36
CA GLU A 31 4.88 6.24 -1.62
C GLU A 31 4.33 5.43 -2.78
N ARG A 32 5.24 4.86 -3.57
CA ARG A 32 4.92 3.75 -4.45
C ARG A 32 5.30 2.46 -3.73
N ILE A 33 4.38 1.51 -3.70
CA ILE A 33 4.62 0.19 -3.13
C ILE A 33 4.43 -0.83 -4.24
N VAL A 34 5.36 -1.76 -4.36
CA VAL A 34 5.27 -2.84 -5.35
C VAL A 34 5.35 -4.17 -4.61
N SER A 35 4.32 -4.99 -4.81
CA SER A 35 4.24 -6.34 -4.27
C SER A 35 4.19 -7.34 -5.42
N HIS A 36 4.62 -8.58 -5.18
CA HIS A 36 4.46 -9.65 -6.16
C HIS A 36 4.21 -10.96 -5.38
N GLY A 37 2.94 -11.17 -5.02
CA GLY A 37 2.57 -12.29 -4.18
C GLY A 37 2.87 -12.09 -2.70
N HIS A 38 3.36 -10.93 -2.30
CA HIS A 38 3.71 -10.65 -0.92
C HIS A 38 2.46 -10.43 -0.06
N ALA A 39 2.55 -10.85 1.19
CA ALA A 39 1.52 -10.62 2.19
C ALA A 39 2.18 -10.25 3.53
N SER A 40 1.43 -9.66 4.42
CA SER A 40 1.92 -9.35 5.76
C SER A 40 2.24 -10.64 6.51
N PRO A 41 3.34 -10.69 7.29
CA PRO A 41 3.64 -11.86 8.10
C PRO A 41 2.51 -12.18 9.09
N ALA A 42 2.42 -13.46 9.48
CA ALA A 42 1.43 -13.90 10.45
C ALA A 42 1.52 -13.07 11.74
N GLY A 43 0.39 -12.59 12.23
CA GLY A 43 0.33 -11.81 13.46
C GLY A 43 0.72 -10.35 13.33
N PHE A 44 1.16 -9.92 12.16
CA PHE A 44 1.54 -8.52 11.94
C PHE A 44 0.33 -7.67 11.57
N TRP A 45 0.23 -6.50 12.19
CA TRP A 45 -0.80 -5.50 11.89
C TRP A 45 -0.14 -4.13 11.75
N TYR A 46 -0.48 -3.44 10.66
CA TYR A 46 -0.15 -2.02 10.56
C TYR A 46 -1.02 -1.25 11.55
N ASP A 47 -0.39 -0.32 12.25
CA ASP A 47 -1.03 0.56 13.21
C ASP A 47 -0.25 1.87 13.19
N GLN A 48 -0.77 2.87 12.51
CA GLN A 48 -0.03 4.10 12.19
C GLN A 48 -0.75 5.32 12.75
N PRO A 49 0.00 6.34 13.22
CA PRO A 49 -0.61 7.56 13.72
C PRO A 49 -1.18 8.47 12.61
N GLN A 50 -0.74 8.28 11.35
CA GLN A 50 -1.26 9.05 10.23
C GLN A 50 -2.46 8.34 9.59
N ALA A 51 -3.31 9.13 8.90
CA ALA A 51 -4.25 8.56 7.96
C ALA A 51 -3.52 8.10 6.70
N GLU A 52 -4.05 7.07 6.05
CA GLU A 52 -3.48 6.54 4.81
C GLU A 52 -4.58 6.37 3.76
N TRP A 53 -4.41 7.05 2.64
CA TRP A 53 -5.24 6.84 1.45
C TRP A 53 -4.44 6.00 0.47
N VAL A 54 -4.94 4.83 0.11
CA VAL A 54 -4.20 3.93 -0.77
C VAL A 54 -5.04 3.55 -1.97
N LEU A 55 -4.42 3.64 -3.16
CA LEU A 55 -5.01 3.32 -4.45
C LEU A 55 -4.24 2.17 -5.07
N LEU A 56 -4.94 1.16 -5.54
CA LEU A 56 -4.32 0.07 -6.29
C LEU A 56 -4.35 0.41 -7.77
N LEU A 57 -3.16 0.50 -8.39
CA LEU A 57 -3.00 0.89 -9.78
C LEU A 57 -2.93 -0.32 -10.72
N ARG A 58 -2.37 -1.44 -10.26
CA ARG A 58 -2.18 -2.64 -11.05
C ARG A 58 -2.15 -3.85 -10.12
N GLY A 59 -2.57 -5.00 -10.61
CA GLY A 59 -2.56 -6.24 -9.84
C GLY A 59 -3.86 -6.47 -9.11
N ALA A 60 -3.78 -7.11 -7.96
CA ALA A 60 -4.94 -7.39 -7.11
C ALA A 60 -4.48 -7.68 -5.69
N ALA A 61 -5.27 -7.30 -4.72
CA ALA A 61 -4.94 -7.48 -3.32
C ALA A 61 -6.18 -7.69 -2.46
N ARG A 62 -5.97 -8.22 -1.26
CA ARG A 62 -7.00 -8.35 -0.23
C ARG A 62 -6.43 -7.82 1.08
N LEU A 63 -7.17 -6.90 1.69
CA LEU A 63 -6.82 -6.34 3.00
C LEU A 63 -7.77 -6.88 4.06
N LYS A 64 -7.24 -7.02 5.28
CA LYS A 64 -8.02 -7.33 6.47
C LYS A 64 -7.96 -6.15 7.42
N LEU A 65 -9.12 -5.65 7.86
CA LEU A 65 -9.21 -4.64 8.91
C LEU A 65 -9.50 -5.34 10.23
N ALA A 66 -8.78 -4.96 11.29
CA ALA A 66 -8.86 -5.67 12.56
C ALA A 66 -10.24 -5.60 13.22
N ASP A 67 -10.96 -4.49 12.99
CA ASP A 67 -12.26 -4.22 13.58
C ASP A 67 -13.45 -4.61 12.70
N GLU A 68 -13.19 -5.29 11.58
CA GLU A 68 -14.23 -5.69 10.63
C GLU A 68 -14.14 -7.16 10.27
N ASN A 69 -15.27 -7.76 9.96
CA ASN A 69 -15.34 -9.12 9.46
C ASN A 69 -15.15 -9.12 7.93
N GLY A 70 -14.48 -10.17 7.42
CA GLY A 70 -14.27 -10.34 6.00
C GLY A 70 -13.07 -9.58 5.47
N LEU A 71 -12.88 -9.65 4.17
CA LEU A 71 -11.75 -9.06 3.46
C LEU A 71 -12.23 -7.95 2.54
N VAL A 72 -11.38 -6.93 2.39
CA VAL A 72 -11.59 -5.88 1.40
C VAL A 72 -10.79 -6.23 0.17
N GLU A 73 -11.46 -6.51 -0.95
CA GLU A 73 -10.79 -6.78 -2.21
C GLU A 73 -10.50 -5.48 -2.94
N LEU A 74 -9.28 -5.35 -3.47
CA LEU A 74 -8.86 -4.21 -4.26
C LEU A 74 -8.42 -4.67 -5.64
N ASN A 75 -9.00 -4.06 -6.66
CA ASN A 75 -8.66 -4.22 -8.07
C ASN A 75 -8.19 -2.88 -8.62
N PRO A 76 -7.57 -2.82 -9.80
CA PRO A 76 -7.08 -1.56 -10.36
C PRO A 76 -8.15 -0.47 -10.36
N GLY A 77 -7.82 0.68 -9.79
CA GLY A 77 -8.71 1.81 -9.63
C GLY A 77 -9.44 1.86 -8.28
N ASP A 78 -9.41 0.77 -7.52
CA ASP A 78 -10.01 0.76 -6.18
C ASP A 78 -9.11 1.49 -5.19
N PHE A 79 -9.72 2.22 -4.28
CA PHE A 79 -8.98 2.88 -3.20
C PHE A 79 -9.71 2.72 -1.87
N ILE A 80 -8.97 2.87 -0.78
CA ILE A 80 -9.49 2.85 0.57
C ILE A 80 -8.79 3.93 1.38
N ASN A 81 -9.51 4.58 2.27
CA ASN A 81 -8.94 5.53 3.20
C ASN A 81 -8.95 4.92 4.60
N LEU A 82 -7.77 4.78 5.18
CA LEU A 82 -7.57 4.20 6.50
C LEU A 82 -7.36 5.32 7.50
N ALA A 83 -8.17 5.34 8.56
CA ALA A 83 -8.06 6.33 9.61
C ALA A 83 -6.78 6.11 10.44
N PRO A 84 -6.30 7.13 11.17
CA PRO A 84 -5.21 6.93 12.12
C PRO A 84 -5.51 5.77 13.07
N HIS A 85 -4.49 4.92 13.31
CA HIS A 85 -4.58 3.75 14.19
C HIS A 85 -5.62 2.72 13.79
N GLN A 86 -6.13 2.76 12.56
CA GLN A 86 -6.98 1.71 12.04
C GLN A 86 -6.11 0.52 11.65
N ARG A 87 -6.13 -0.51 12.48
CA ARG A 87 -5.25 -1.67 12.30
C ARG A 87 -5.68 -2.47 11.07
N HIS A 88 -4.71 -2.77 10.22
CA HIS A 88 -4.96 -3.48 8.97
C HIS A 88 -3.72 -4.28 8.58
N ARG A 89 -3.93 -5.23 7.66
CA ARG A 89 -2.85 -6.04 7.10
C ARG A 89 -3.18 -6.45 5.67
N VAL A 90 -2.14 -6.76 4.90
CA VAL A 90 -2.28 -7.31 3.56
C VAL A 90 -2.38 -8.83 3.68
N GLU A 91 -3.56 -9.38 3.42
CA GLU A 91 -3.78 -10.82 3.48
C GLU A 91 -3.25 -11.53 2.23
N TRP A 92 -3.29 -10.84 1.08
CA TRP A 92 -2.93 -11.46 -0.18
C TRP A 92 -2.66 -10.40 -1.24
N THR A 93 -1.65 -10.66 -2.08
CA THR A 93 -1.47 -9.99 -3.37
C THR A 93 -1.28 -11.07 -4.43
N THR A 94 -1.69 -10.76 -5.67
CA THR A 94 -1.62 -11.76 -6.74
C THR A 94 -0.17 -12.17 -7.04
N PRO A 95 0.11 -13.47 -7.19
CA PRO A 95 1.42 -13.92 -7.65
C PRO A 95 1.59 -13.83 -9.18
N ALA A 96 0.52 -13.51 -9.91
CA ALA A 96 0.52 -13.56 -11.38
C ALA A 96 1.20 -12.36 -12.01
N GLU A 97 1.23 -11.21 -11.33
CA GLU A 97 1.82 -9.97 -11.83
C GLU A 97 2.16 -9.05 -10.66
N PRO A 98 2.99 -8.02 -10.89
CA PRO A 98 3.23 -7.02 -9.86
C PRO A 98 1.95 -6.30 -9.46
N THR A 99 1.79 -6.05 -8.17
CA THR A 99 0.74 -5.19 -7.64
C THR A 99 1.36 -3.84 -7.30
N ILE A 100 0.87 -2.78 -7.92
CA ILE A 100 1.40 -1.42 -7.74
C ILE A 100 0.38 -0.61 -6.96
N TRP A 101 0.84 -0.07 -5.83
CA TRP A 101 0.03 0.74 -4.94
C TRP A 101 0.56 2.17 -4.90
N LEU A 102 -0.34 3.12 -4.82
CA LEU A 102 0.00 4.51 -4.49
C LEU A 102 -0.57 4.78 -3.10
N ALA A 103 0.31 5.04 -2.15
CA ALA A 103 -0.09 5.31 -0.77
C ALA A 103 0.20 6.77 -0.43
N VAL A 104 -0.79 7.46 0.13
CA VAL A 104 -0.68 8.83 0.58
C VAL A 104 -0.95 8.87 2.09
N PHE A 105 0.12 9.11 2.86
CA PHE A 105 0.02 9.31 4.31
C PHE A 105 -0.14 10.81 4.56
N TYR A 106 -1.12 11.19 5.35
CA TYR A 106 -1.45 12.61 5.52
C TYR A 106 -1.93 12.91 6.93
N GLY A 107 -1.88 14.18 7.29
CA GLY A 107 -2.26 14.65 8.62
C GLY A 107 -1.02 14.99 9.44
N GLU A 108 -1.09 14.80 10.76
CA GLU A 108 0.04 15.01 11.64
C GLU A 108 1.01 13.85 11.50
N LEU A 109 2.21 14.12 10.96
CA LEU A 109 3.24 13.11 10.76
C LEU A 109 4.30 13.11 11.87
N THR A 110 4.07 13.88 12.91
CA THR A 110 4.99 13.98 14.05
C THR A 110 4.44 13.25 15.27
#